data_f5b3ec2ac02027bd633b4e375bb543b1
#
_entry.id   f5b3ec2ac02027bd633b4e375bb543b1
#
_cell.length_a   1.000
_cell.length_b   1.000
_cell.length_c   1.000
_cell.angle_alpha   90.00
_cell.angle_beta   90.00
_cell.angle_gamma   90.00
#
_symmetry.space_group_name_H-M   'P 1'
#
loop_
_entity.id
_entity.type
_entity.pdbx_description
1 polymer ?
#
loop_
_entity_poly.entity_id
_entity_poly.type
_entity_poly.pdbx_seq_one_letter_code
_entity_poly.pdbx_strand_id
1 'polypeptide(L)'
;EHAKVFDNYYGTPSAPVMAALAAGRDVLFDIDWQGTQQLADANNDDLVSVFILPPSTRDLEKRLLSRAQDSADVVAARMSKASDEISHYREYDYILVNDDLDQTIAEVKAIIQAERLRRDRQVGLTDFVKRLRAGY
;
A
#
# COMPACT_ATOMS: atom_id res chain seq x y z
N GLU A 1 5.08 -11.86 -3.99
CA GLU A 1 5.94 -11.48 -2.89
C GLU A 1 5.87 -12.51 -1.74
N HIS A 2 6.86 -12.54 -0.89
CA HIS A 2 6.86 -13.33 0.34
C HIS A 2 7.76 -12.67 1.38
N ALA A 3 7.39 -12.81 2.66
CA ALA A 3 8.15 -12.27 3.77
C ALA A 3 7.94 -13.10 5.05
N LYS A 4 8.94 -13.08 5.93
CA LYS A 4 8.80 -13.53 7.31
C LYS A 4 8.50 -12.34 8.19
N VAL A 5 7.34 -12.35 8.83
CA VAL A 5 6.87 -11.28 9.71
C VAL A 5 6.50 -11.87 11.07
N PHE A 6 7.17 -11.46 12.14
CA PHE A 6 6.97 -11.97 13.50
C PHE A 6 6.94 -13.52 13.57
N ASP A 7 7.93 -14.15 12.99
CA ASP A 7 8.10 -15.63 12.93
C ASP A 7 7.07 -16.40 12.08
N ASN A 8 6.17 -15.70 11.39
CA ASN A 8 5.26 -16.28 10.42
C ASN A 8 5.68 -15.93 8.99
N TYR A 9 5.41 -16.84 8.06
CA TYR A 9 5.64 -16.62 6.63
C TYR A 9 4.33 -16.19 5.96
N TYR A 10 4.43 -15.13 5.15
CA TYR A 10 3.32 -14.59 4.36
C TYR A 10 3.75 -14.50 2.90
N GLY A 11 2.80 -14.60 2.00
CA GLY A 11 3.10 -14.44 0.58
C GLY A 11 1.84 -14.28 -0.26
N THR A 12 2.02 -13.68 -1.43
CA THR A 12 0.96 -13.49 -2.41
C THR A 12 1.38 -14.12 -3.74
N PRO A 13 0.62 -15.07 -4.29
CA PRO A 13 0.92 -15.64 -5.60
C PRO A 13 0.83 -14.58 -6.71
N SER A 14 1.79 -14.59 -7.64
CA SER A 14 1.83 -13.59 -8.72
C SER A 14 0.75 -13.81 -9.79
N ALA A 15 0.44 -15.06 -10.13
CA ALA A 15 -0.47 -15.36 -11.24
C ALA A 15 -1.87 -14.77 -11.09
N PRO A 16 -2.57 -14.87 -9.94
CA PRO A 16 -3.87 -14.20 -9.75
C PRO A 16 -3.80 -12.68 -9.83
N VAL A 17 -2.70 -12.09 -9.34
CA VAL A 17 -2.49 -10.64 -9.41
C VAL A 17 -2.34 -10.19 -10.86
N MET A 18 -1.49 -10.85 -11.62
CA MET A 18 -1.27 -10.52 -13.04
C MET A 18 -2.56 -10.71 -13.86
N ALA A 19 -3.35 -11.75 -13.59
CA ALA A 19 -4.64 -11.96 -14.22
C ALA A 19 -5.64 -10.84 -13.91
N ALA A 20 -5.68 -10.36 -12.67
CA ALA A 20 -6.54 -9.24 -12.27
C ALA A 20 -6.15 -7.94 -12.99
N LEU A 21 -4.86 -7.63 -13.03
CA LEU A 21 -4.34 -6.44 -13.72
C LEU A 21 -4.61 -6.50 -15.22
N ALA A 22 -4.41 -7.65 -15.86
CA ALA A 22 -4.72 -7.85 -17.27
C ALA A 22 -6.22 -7.68 -17.58
N ALA A 23 -7.10 -7.99 -16.61
CA ALA A 23 -8.54 -7.76 -16.71
C ALA A 23 -8.97 -6.33 -16.36
N GLY A 24 -8.03 -5.41 -16.10
CA GLY A 24 -8.30 -4.01 -15.75
C GLY A 24 -8.81 -3.81 -14.32
N ARG A 25 -8.54 -4.73 -13.43
CA ARG A 25 -8.90 -4.64 -12.03
C ARG A 25 -7.70 -4.26 -11.17
N ASP A 26 -7.93 -3.36 -10.23
CA ASP A 26 -6.93 -3.04 -9.21
C ASP A 26 -6.81 -4.17 -8.19
N VAL A 27 -5.63 -4.30 -7.60
CA VAL A 27 -5.36 -5.25 -6.52
C VAL A 27 -4.84 -4.47 -5.31
N LEU A 28 -5.50 -4.65 -4.18
CA LEU A 28 -5.09 -4.06 -2.91
C LEU A 28 -4.26 -5.07 -2.12
N PHE A 29 -3.08 -4.65 -1.68
CA PHE A 29 -2.21 -5.42 -0.81
C PHE A 29 -2.19 -4.82 0.60
N ASP A 30 -2.25 -5.69 1.60
CA ASP A 30 -1.97 -5.37 2.99
C ASP A 30 -0.71 -6.15 3.38
N ILE A 31 0.44 -5.54 3.16
CA ILE A 31 1.77 -6.17 3.29
C ILE A 31 2.72 -5.25 4.05
N ASP A 32 3.84 -5.84 4.51
CA ASP A 32 4.91 -5.08 5.17
C ASP A 32 5.87 -4.43 4.17
N TRP A 33 6.91 -3.75 4.69
CA TRP A 33 7.91 -3.08 3.86
C TRP A 33 8.70 -4.07 2.99
N GLN A 34 8.93 -5.31 3.45
CA GLN A 34 9.65 -6.33 2.69
C GLN A 34 8.87 -6.73 1.44
N GLY A 35 7.58 -7.02 1.59
CA GLY A 35 6.69 -7.31 0.46
C GLY A 35 6.56 -6.12 -0.48
N THR A 36 6.49 -4.91 0.04
CA THR A 36 6.45 -3.69 -0.77
C THR A 36 7.71 -3.51 -1.62
N GLN A 37 8.89 -3.76 -1.07
CA GLN A 37 10.14 -3.73 -1.84
C GLN A 37 10.14 -4.76 -2.98
N GLN A 38 9.69 -5.98 -2.71
CA GLN A 38 9.60 -7.03 -3.73
C GLN A 38 8.65 -6.65 -4.87
N LEU A 39 7.50 -6.06 -4.54
CA LEU A 39 6.55 -5.58 -5.55
C LEU A 39 7.11 -4.41 -6.36
N ALA A 40 7.81 -3.49 -5.72
CA ALA A 40 8.45 -2.36 -6.39
C ALA A 40 9.51 -2.84 -7.39
N ASP A 41 10.31 -3.83 -7.04
CA ASP A 41 11.32 -4.42 -7.92
C ASP A 41 10.69 -5.15 -9.13
N ALA A 42 9.54 -5.80 -8.92
CA ALA A 42 8.88 -6.60 -9.94
C ALA A 42 7.96 -5.78 -10.86
N ASN A 43 7.25 -4.78 -10.32
CA ASN A 43 6.14 -4.08 -11.01
C ASN A 43 6.07 -2.59 -10.64
N ASN A 44 7.20 -1.89 -10.62
CA ASN A 44 7.27 -0.51 -10.12
C ASN A 44 6.30 0.46 -10.82
N ASP A 45 6.11 0.31 -12.14
CA ASP A 45 5.25 1.19 -12.93
C ASP A 45 3.75 1.03 -12.60
N ASP A 46 3.36 -0.15 -12.12
CA ASP A 46 1.97 -0.48 -11.77
C ASP A 46 1.68 -0.36 -10.27
N LEU A 47 2.70 -0.09 -9.48
CA LEU A 47 2.60 -0.03 -8.01
C LEU A 47 2.34 1.40 -7.53
N VAL A 48 1.41 1.53 -6.59
CA VAL A 48 1.26 2.71 -5.74
C VAL A 48 1.38 2.26 -4.31
N SER A 49 2.35 2.78 -3.59
CA SER A 49 2.61 2.40 -2.21
C SER A 49 2.21 3.50 -1.22
N VAL A 50 1.48 3.10 -0.19
CA VAL A 50 0.97 4.00 0.85
C VAL A 50 1.43 3.48 2.20
N PHE A 51 2.13 4.30 2.95
CA PHE A 51 2.54 3.99 4.31
C PHE A 51 1.65 4.72 5.30
N ILE A 52 1.05 3.97 6.23
CA ILE A 52 0.11 4.52 7.20
C ILE A 52 0.78 4.55 8.58
N LEU A 53 0.98 5.76 9.09
CA LEU A 53 1.59 6.00 10.39
C LEU A 53 0.52 6.20 11.48
N PRO A 54 0.78 5.79 12.72
CA PRO A 54 0.00 6.24 13.87
C PRO A 54 0.33 7.70 14.19
N PRO A 55 -0.57 8.44 14.89
CA PRO A 55 -0.30 9.82 15.28
C PRO A 55 0.76 9.93 16.38
N SER A 56 0.96 8.85 17.16
CA SER A 56 1.99 8.76 18.18
C SER A 56 2.32 7.31 18.51
N THR A 57 3.46 7.09 19.14
CA THR A 57 3.84 5.76 19.66
C THR A 57 2.83 5.26 20.70
N ARG A 58 2.31 6.16 21.52
CA ARG A 58 1.31 5.84 22.54
C ARG A 58 0.00 5.35 21.91
N ASP A 59 -0.44 5.99 20.83
CA ASP A 59 -1.63 5.54 20.11
C ASP A 59 -1.41 4.18 19.43
N LEU A 60 -0.23 3.95 18.89
CA LEU A 60 0.13 2.64 18.32
C LEU A 60 0.03 1.55 19.39
N GLU A 61 0.61 1.76 20.57
CA GLU A 61 0.54 0.80 21.66
C GLU A 61 -0.90 0.52 22.09
N LYS A 62 -1.71 1.56 22.26
CA LYS A 62 -3.14 1.42 22.60
C LYS A 62 -3.89 0.60 21.55
N ARG A 63 -3.65 0.84 20.27
CA ARG A 63 -4.30 0.13 19.18
C ARG A 63 -3.91 -1.34 19.16
N LEU A 64 -2.64 -1.65 19.40
CA LEU A 64 -2.17 -3.03 19.48
C LEU A 64 -2.78 -3.76 20.69
N LEU A 65 -2.83 -3.11 21.85
CA LEU A 65 -3.44 -3.67 23.07
C LEU A 65 -4.95 -3.91 22.93
N SER A 66 -5.65 -3.07 22.18
CA SER A 66 -7.10 -3.18 21.98
C SER A 66 -7.51 -4.33 21.04
N ARG A 67 -6.58 -4.89 20.29
CA ARG A 67 -6.84 -6.08 19.46
C ARG A 67 -6.98 -7.31 20.33
N ALA A 68 -8.18 -7.89 20.39
CA ALA A 68 -8.49 -9.04 21.26
C ALA A 68 -7.68 -10.31 20.99
N GLN A 69 -6.96 -10.37 19.88
CA GLN A 69 -6.20 -11.53 19.43
C GLN A 69 -4.71 -11.47 19.76
N ASP A 70 -4.21 -10.32 20.20
CA ASP A 70 -2.78 -10.14 20.46
C ASP A 70 -2.49 -10.28 21.97
N SER A 71 -1.56 -11.18 22.31
CA SER A 71 -1.01 -11.27 23.68
C SER A 71 -0.11 -10.07 23.99
N ALA A 72 0.15 -9.83 25.28
CA ALA A 72 1.09 -8.78 25.72
C ALA A 72 2.49 -8.96 25.12
N ASP A 73 2.95 -10.20 24.96
CA ASP A 73 4.26 -10.51 24.37
C ASP A 73 4.29 -10.17 22.87
N VAL A 74 3.21 -10.41 22.14
CA VAL A 74 3.08 -10.03 20.73
C VAL A 74 3.07 -8.52 20.57
N VAL A 75 2.35 -7.80 21.41
CA VAL A 75 2.33 -6.34 21.40
C VAL A 75 3.73 -5.77 21.67
N ALA A 76 4.44 -6.27 22.68
CA ALA A 76 5.80 -5.84 23.00
C ALA A 76 6.76 -6.09 21.82
N ALA A 77 6.67 -7.26 21.16
CA ALA A 77 7.47 -7.58 20.00
C ALA A 77 7.22 -6.63 18.82
N ARG A 78 5.96 -6.29 18.57
CA ARG A 78 5.60 -5.31 17.52
C ARG A 78 6.09 -3.91 17.84
N MET A 79 5.96 -3.47 19.08
CA MET A 79 6.45 -2.15 19.53
C MET A 79 7.97 -2.04 19.40
N SER A 80 8.72 -3.09 19.72
CA SER A 80 10.17 -3.09 19.61
C SER A 80 10.67 -2.96 18.15
N LYS A 81 9.87 -3.40 17.20
CA LYS A 81 10.18 -3.31 15.76
C LYS A 81 9.60 -2.07 15.07
N ALA A 82 8.74 -1.32 15.74
CA ALA A 82 8.06 -0.19 15.14
C ALA A 82 9.02 0.88 14.60
N SER A 83 10.12 1.13 15.29
CA SER A 83 11.12 2.10 14.85
C SER A 83 11.80 1.67 13.54
N ASP A 84 12.11 0.38 13.40
CA ASP A 84 12.70 -0.16 12.17
C ASP A 84 11.70 -0.07 11.00
N GLU A 85 10.47 -0.51 11.20
CA GLU A 85 9.44 -0.42 10.18
C GLU A 85 9.17 1.02 9.73
N ILE A 86 9.08 1.96 10.67
CA ILE A 86 8.88 3.38 10.38
C ILE A 86 10.07 3.96 9.60
N SER A 87 11.28 3.47 9.80
CA SER A 87 12.47 3.94 9.07
C SER A 87 12.37 3.75 7.55
N HIS A 88 11.55 2.82 7.08
CA HIS A 88 11.31 2.55 5.66
C HIS A 88 10.33 3.52 4.98
N TYR A 89 9.83 4.54 5.66
CA TYR A 89 8.84 5.48 5.13
C TYR A 89 9.26 6.13 3.81
N ARG A 90 10.56 6.35 3.61
CA ARG A 90 11.10 6.98 2.39
C ARG A 90 10.95 6.13 1.12
N GLU A 91 10.65 4.85 1.26
CA GLU A 91 10.48 3.92 0.15
C GLU A 91 9.06 3.93 -0.42
N TYR A 92 8.15 4.68 0.22
CA TYR A 92 6.73 4.73 -0.14
C TYR A 92 6.39 6.00 -0.92
N ASP A 93 5.41 5.90 -1.80
CA ASP A 93 4.95 7.03 -2.61
C ASP A 93 4.13 8.04 -1.79
N TYR A 94 3.35 7.55 -0.84
CA TYR A 94 2.46 8.36 -0.01
C TYR A 94 2.59 7.99 1.46
N ILE A 95 2.51 9.01 2.32
CA ILE A 95 2.50 8.84 3.77
C ILE A 95 1.21 9.43 4.33
N LEU A 96 0.46 8.63 5.07
CA LEU A 96 -0.74 9.07 5.78
C LEU A 96 -0.56 8.92 7.28
N VAL A 97 -1.12 9.83 8.04
CA VAL A 97 -1.21 9.71 9.50
C VAL A 97 -2.64 9.34 9.87
N ASN A 98 -2.85 8.13 10.38
CA ASN A 98 -4.18 7.64 10.75
C ASN A 98 -4.53 8.10 12.18
N ASP A 99 -4.95 9.35 12.29
CA ASP A 99 -5.54 9.90 13.51
C ASP A 99 -7.06 9.66 13.55
N ASP A 100 -7.74 10.02 12.48
CA ASP A 100 -9.16 9.75 12.25
C ASP A 100 -9.31 8.75 11.10
N LEU A 101 -9.98 7.62 11.36
CA LEU A 101 -10.12 6.55 10.36
C LEU A 101 -10.90 7.01 9.12
N ASP A 102 -11.98 7.76 9.30
CA ASP A 102 -12.80 8.23 8.16
C ASP A 102 -12.01 9.19 7.28
N GLN A 103 -11.21 10.06 7.87
CA GLN A 103 -10.31 10.95 7.14
C GLN A 103 -9.24 10.15 6.39
N THR A 104 -8.64 9.15 7.00
CA THR A 104 -7.64 8.29 6.37
C THR A 104 -8.24 7.53 5.18
N ILE A 105 -9.45 6.99 5.30
CA ILE A 105 -10.16 6.34 4.21
C ILE A 105 -10.40 7.32 3.05
N ALA A 106 -10.82 8.55 3.34
CA ALA A 106 -11.02 9.58 2.32
C ALA A 106 -9.70 9.92 1.59
N GLU A 107 -8.60 9.98 2.31
CA GLU A 107 -7.27 10.24 1.74
C GLU A 107 -6.81 9.09 0.83
N VAL A 108 -7.01 7.83 1.23
CA VAL A 108 -6.71 6.67 0.39
C VAL A 108 -7.53 6.70 -0.90
N LYS A 109 -8.82 7.01 -0.82
CA LYS A 109 -9.68 7.15 -2.00
C LYS A 109 -9.21 8.28 -2.92
N ALA A 110 -8.76 9.40 -2.35
CA ALA A 110 -8.22 10.53 -3.12
C ALA A 110 -6.93 10.13 -3.87
N ILE A 111 -6.06 9.35 -3.24
CA ILE A 111 -4.85 8.82 -3.88
C ILE A 111 -5.21 7.93 -5.07
N ILE A 112 -6.14 7.00 -4.91
CA ILE A 112 -6.59 6.11 -6.00
C ILE A 112 -7.14 6.93 -7.17
N GLN A 113 -7.97 7.92 -6.91
CA GLN A 113 -8.54 8.79 -7.93
C GLN A 113 -7.48 9.60 -8.67
N ALA A 114 -6.54 10.20 -7.93
CA ALA A 114 -5.46 10.97 -8.53
C ALA A 114 -4.51 10.09 -9.37
N GLU A 115 -4.17 8.91 -8.89
CA GLU A 115 -3.31 7.98 -9.63
C GLU A 115 -3.93 7.50 -10.93
N ARG A 116 -5.24 7.29 -10.98
CA ARG A 116 -5.96 6.94 -12.21
C ARG A 116 -5.94 8.06 -13.25
N LEU A 117 -5.79 9.30 -12.84
CA LEU A 117 -5.74 10.47 -13.73
C LEU A 117 -4.35 10.75 -14.27
N ARG A 118 -3.31 10.11 -13.75
CA ARG A 118 -1.97 10.27 -14.28
C ARG A 118 -1.94 9.88 -15.76
N ARG A 119 -1.25 10.68 -16.57
CA ARG A 119 -1.14 10.46 -18.02
C ARG A 119 -0.67 9.05 -18.37
N ASP A 120 0.33 8.56 -17.64
CA ASP A 120 0.97 7.27 -17.89
C ASP A 120 0.10 6.05 -17.49
N ARG A 121 -0.97 6.27 -16.72
CA ARG A 121 -1.92 5.23 -16.32
C ARG A 121 -3.20 5.19 -17.17
N GLN A 122 -3.41 6.16 -18.06
CA GLN A 122 -4.62 6.24 -18.87
C GLN A 122 -4.51 5.38 -20.12
N VAL A 123 -5.20 4.26 -20.11
CA VAL A 123 -5.23 3.32 -21.24
C VAL A 123 -5.96 3.94 -22.44
N GLY A 124 -5.36 3.82 -23.63
CA GLY A 124 -5.96 4.34 -24.87
C GLY A 124 -5.85 5.86 -25.07
N LEU A 125 -5.19 6.58 -24.17
CA LEU A 125 -5.05 8.04 -24.24
C LEU A 125 -4.35 8.48 -25.53
N THR A 126 -3.29 7.81 -25.94
CA THR A 126 -2.54 8.16 -27.15
C THR A 126 -3.43 8.10 -28.40
N ASP A 127 -4.21 7.05 -28.56
CA ASP A 127 -5.12 6.89 -29.69
C ASP A 127 -6.27 7.90 -29.64
N PHE A 128 -6.79 8.19 -28.46
CA PHE A 128 -7.79 9.24 -28.26
C PHE A 128 -7.26 10.61 -28.71
N VAL A 129 -6.07 10.97 -28.27
CA VAL A 129 -5.43 12.25 -28.66
C VAL A 129 -5.16 12.31 -30.16
N LYS A 130 -4.73 11.21 -30.79
CA LYS A 130 -4.56 11.15 -32.26
C LYS A 130 -5.87 11.43 -32.98
N ARG A 131 -6.98 10.85 -32.54
CA ARG A 131 -8.31 11.12 -33.13
C ARG A 131 -8.70 12.59 -32.99
N LEU A 132 -8.53 13.16 -31.81
CA LEU A 132 -8.83 14.59 -31.58
C LEU A 132 -8.03 15.49 -32.53
N ARG A 133 -6.74 15.20 -32.71
CA ARG A 133 -5.88 15.98 -33.63
C ARG A 133 -6.27 15.81 -35.09
N ALA A 134 -6.87 14.69 -35.44
CA ALA A 134 -7.40 14.44 -36.80
C ALA A 134 -8.82 14.98 -37.03
N GLY A 135 -9.46 15.56 -35.98
CA GLY A 135 -10.79 16.16 -36.09
C GLY A 135 -11.97 15.20 -35.89
N TYR A 136 -11.75 14.09 -35.16
CA TYR A 136 -12.80 13.11 -34.84
C TYR A 136 -13.27 13.22 -33.39
#